data_6168e0ff6bec04ec84e5ac5b3276b6dd
#
_entry.id   6168e0ff6bec04ec84e5ac5b3276b6dd
#
_cell.length_a   1.000
_cell.length_b   1.000
_cell.length_c   1.000
_cell.angle_alpha   90.00
_cell.angle_beta   90.00
_cell.angle_gamma   90.00
#
_symmetry.space_group_name_H-M   'P 1'
#
loop_
_entity.id
_entity.type
_entity.pdbx_description
1 polymer ?
#
loop_
_entity_poly.entity_id
_entity_poly.type
_entity_poly.pdbx_seq_one_letter_code
_entity_poly.pdbx_strand_id
1 'polypeptide(L)'
;MDNISPEIVARIAEEIAQAHRAGVQIGLVVGGGNFWRGAKASVRGMDRATADYVGMLATVMNALALQSALERAGVPCVVQSAIEMKNVAESFIRLKARSYLDNNKIVIFAAGTGNPFFSTDTTAALRASEINAEVVMKATSCLLYTSPSPR
;
A
#
# COMPACT_ATOMS: atom_id res chain seq x y z
N MET A 1 -5.04 -8.14 -19.22
CA MET A 1 -4.94 -8.16 -17.81
C MET A 1 -3.96 -7.13 -17.32
N ASP A 2 -4.41 -6.33 -16.41
CA ASP A 2 -3.59 -5.21 -15.99
C ASP A 2 -2.74 -5.60 -14.84
N ASN A 3 -1.55 -5.99 -15.13
CA ASN A 3 -0.56 -6.26 -14.12
C ASN A 3 0.11 -4.97 -13.69
N ILE A 4 1.28 -5.08 -13.12
CA ILE A 4 2.05 -3.91 -12.75
C ILE A 4 2.61 -3.28 -14.01
N SER A 5 2.33 -1.99 -14.22
CA SER A 5 2.91 -1.24 -15.32
C SER A 5 4.16 -0.53 -14.81
N PRO A 6 5.33 -0.86 -15.34
CA PRO A 6 6.57 -0.21 -14.87
C PRO A 6 6.53 1.30 -15.01
N GLU A 7 5.93 1.81 -16.09
CA GLU A 7 5.89 3.25 -16.30
C GLU A 7 5.01 3.96 -15.26
N ILE A 8 3.86 3.35 -14.96
CA ILE A 8 2.96 3.93 -13.97
C ILE A 8 3.59 3.89 -12.58
N VAL A 9 4.21 2.78 -12.22
CA VAL A 9 4.86 2.65 -10.92
C VAL A 9 6.00 3.65 -10.79
N ALA A 10 6.81 3.82 -11.85
CA ALA A 10 7.90 4.79 -11.81
C ALA A 10 7.38 6.21 -11.64
N ARG A 11 6.27 6.55 -12.29
CA ARG A 11 5.69 7.89 -12.15
C ARG A 11 5.17 8.11 -10.74
N ILE A 12 4.47 7.13 -10.19
CA ILE A 12 3.95 7.23 -8.82
C ILE A 12 5.13 7.37 -7.85
N ALA A 13 6.17 6.57 -8.04
CA ALA A 13 7.34 6.64 -7.17
C ALA A 13 8.00 8.02 -7.23
N GLU A 14 8.07 8.61 -8.42
CA GLU A 14 8.68 9.93 -8.53
C GLU A 14 7.86 10.99 -7.83
N GLU A 15 6.53 10.92 -7.93
CA GLU A 15 5.66 11.87 -7.23
C GLU A 15 5.80 11.74 -5.73
N ILE A 16 5.85 10.51 -5.24
CA ILE A 16 6.05 10.27 -3.81
C ILE A 16 7.43 10.77 -3.37
N ALA A 17 8.44 10.52 -4.19
CA ALA A 17 9.80 10.97 -3.88
C ALA A 17 9.88 12.49 -3.77
N GLN A 18 9.16 13.21 -4.62
CA GLN A 18 9.13 14.67 -4.55
C GLN A 18 8.54 15.15 -3.23
N ALA A 19 7.43 14.56 -2.80
CA ALA A 19 6.83 14.94 -1.52
C ALA A 19 7.76 14.61 -0.37
N HIS A 20 8.44 13.47 -0.44
CA HIS A 20 9.37 13.08 0.60
C HIS A 20 10.55 14.07 0.68
N ARG A 21 11.07 14.48 -0.47
CA ARG A 21 12.17 15.46 -0.48
C ARG A 21 11.74 16.82 0.06
N ALA A 22 10.46 17.12 -0.02
CA ALA A 22 9.93 18.36 0.55
C ALA A 22 9.76 18.29 2.06
N GLY A 23 10.11 17.18 2.68
CA GLY A 23 10.09 17.05 4.14
C GLY A 23 8.87 16.34 4.71
N VAL A 24 8.05 15.73 3.86
CA VAL A 24 6.85 15.04 4.34
C VAL A 24 7.21 13.61 4.73
N GLN A 25 6.77 13.20 5.92
CA GLN A 25 6.88 11.79 6.32
C GLN A 25 5.73 11.03 5.70
N ILE A 26 6.03 9.92 5.05
CA ILE A 26 5.04 9.22 4.23
C ILE A 26 4.96 7.75 4.60
N GLY A 27 3.75 7.30 4.97
CA GLY A 27 3.41 5.89 5.03
C GLY A 27 2.48 5.59 3.87
N LEU A 28 2.66 4.46 3.22
CA LEU A 28 1.89 4.09 2.05
C LEU A 28 1.14 2.80 2.32
N VAL A 29 -0.12 2.77 1.94
CA VAL A 29 -0.91 1.54 1.92
C VAL A 29 -1.28 1.29 0.48
N VAL A 30 -0.94 0.11 -0.03
CA VAL A 30 -1.18 -0.22 -1.42
C VAL A 30 -2.23 -1.30 -1.52
N GLY A 31 -3.03 -1.25 -2.57
CA GLY A 31 -4.03 -2.26 -2.83
C GLY A 31 -3.50 -3.35 -3.74
N GLY A 32 -4.30 -4.37 -3.95
CA GLY A 32 -3.96 -5.49 -4.82
C GLY A 32 -4.97 -5.71 -5.93
N GLY A 33 -5.90 -4.77 -6.13
CA GLY A 33 -7.02 -4.97 -7.05
C GLY A 33 -6.64 -5.12 -8.51
N ASN A 34 -5.46 -4.65 -8.90
CA ASN A 34 -4.99 -4.85 -10.27
C ASN A 34 -4.73 -6.33 -10.57
N PHE A 35 -4.47 -7.13 -9.55
CA PHE A 35 -4.32 -8.56 -9.71
C PHE A 35 -5.57 -9.32 -9.32
N TRP A 36 -6.28 -8.84 -8.30
CA TRP A 36 -7.30 -9.67 -7.68
C TRP A 36 -8.33 -8.84 -6.94
N ARG A 37 -9.58 -9.26 -7.03
CA ARG A 37 -10.65 -8.66 -6.24
C ARG A 37 -11.43 -9.78 -5.58
N GLY A 38 -11.43 -9.80 -4.25
CA GLY A 38 -12.04 -10.86 -3.48
C GLY A 38 -13.49 -11.11 -3.81
N ALA A 39 -14.24 -10.03 -4.00
CA ALA A 39 -15.67 -10.17 -4.29
C ALA A 39 -15.91 -10.90 -5.62
N LYS A 40 -15.12 -10.61 -6.63
CA LYS A 40 -15.23 -11.30 -7.91
C LYS A 40 -14.80 -12.75 -7.80
N ALA A 41 -13.75 -12.99 -7.04
CA ALA A 41 -13.24 -14.35 -6.90
C ALA A 41 -14.20 -15.25 -6.16
N SER A 42 -14.94 -14.72 -5.17
CA SER A 42 -15.93 -15.49 -4.45
C SER A 42 -16.97 -16.07 -5.37
N VAL A 43 -17.35 -15.30 -6.38
CA VAL A 43 -18.36 -15.74 -7.33
C VAL A 43 -17.88 -16.94 -8.15
N ARG A 44 -16.57 -17.16 -8.21
CA ARG A 44 -16.00 -18.25 -8.96
C ARG A 44 -15.73 -19.48 -8.10
N GLY A 45 -16.34 -19.54 -6.93
CA GLY A 45 -16.25 -20.73 -6.08
C GLY A 45 -15.21 -20.67 -5.00
N MET A 46 -14.38 -19.64 -4.94
CA MET A 46 -13.44 -19.48 -3.86
C MET A 46 -14.16 -18.78 -2.70
N ASP A 47 -13.98 -19.26 -1.48
CA ASP A 47 -14.63 -18.59 -0.37
C ASP A 47 -14.00 -17.22 -0.13
N ARG A 48 -14.74 -16.35 0.52
CA ARG A 48 -14.36 -14.94 0.66
C ARG A 48 -13.06 -14.78 1.44
N ALA A 49 -12.88 -15.55 2.50
CA ALA A 49 -11.67 -15.41 3.30
C ALA A 49 -10.43 -15.77 2.50
N THR A 50 -10.49 -16.88 1.74
CA THR A 50 -9.36 -17.28 0.89
C THR A 50 -9.10 -16.22 -0.17
N ALA A 51 -10.16 -15.71 -0.80
CA ALA A 51 -10.01 -14.68 -1.82
C ALA A 51 -9.37 -13.42 -1.23
N ASP A 52 -9.73 -13.07 0.01
CA ASP A 52 -9.14 -11.91 0.66
C ASP A 52 -7.66 -12.13 0.97
N TYR A 53 -7.26 -13.34 1.34
CA TYR A 53 -5.84 -13.63 1.51
C TYR A 53 -5.08 -13.52 0.19
N VAL A 54 -5.66 -13.99 -0.91
CA VAL A 54 -5.04 -13.82 -2.22
C VAL A 54 -4.87 -12.34 -2.52
N GLY A 55 -5.89 -11.54 -2.22
CA GLY A 55 -5.80 -10.09 -2.38
C GLY A 55 -4.71 -9.47 -1.53
N MET A 56 -4.57 -9.92 -0.29
CA MET A 56 -3.52 -9.41 0.58
C MET A 56 -2.12 -9.75 0.02
N LEU A 57 -1.96 -10.94 -0.53
CA LEU A 57 -0.68 -11.31 -1.15
C LEU A 57 -0.42 -10.46 -2.41
N ALA A 58 -1.48 -10.11 -3.13
CA ALA A 58 -1.32 -9.22 -4.28
C ALA A 58 -0.81 -7.85 -3.85
N THR A 59 -1.21 -7.35 -2.66
CA THR A 59 -0.67 -6.09 -2.17
C THR A 59 0.82 -6.18 -1.92
N VAL A 60 1.29 -7.35 -1.49
CA VAL A 60 2.73 -7.53 -1.26
C VAL A 60 3.50 -7.39 -2.56
N MET A 61 2.99 -7.96 -3.64
CA MET A 61 3.64 -7.81 -4.95
C MET A 61 3.72 -6.34 -5.35
N ASN A 62 2.62 -5.61 -5.18
CA ASN A 62 2.63 -4.18 -5.51
C ASN A 62 3.56 -3.39 -4.60
N ALA A 63 3.61 -3.74 -3.32
CA ALA A 63 4.50 -3.05 -2.38
C ALA A 63 5.96 -3.24 -2.76
N LEU A 64 6.34 -4.45 -3.14
CA LEU A 64 7.72 -4.72 -3.54
C LEU A 64 8.08 -3.98 -4.82
N ALA A 65 7.17 -3.92 -5.78
CA ALA A 65 7.40 -3.18 -7.00
C ALA A 65 7.58 -1.70 -6.72
N LEU A 66 6.76 -1.14 -5.83
CA LEU A 66 6.86 0.27 -5.46
C LEU A 66 8.14 0.53 -4.68
N GLN A 67 8.53 -0.37 -3.78
CA GLN A 67 9.80 -0.25 -3.07
C GLN A 67 10.96 -0.16 -4.05
N SER A 68 10.99 -1.05 -5.02
CA SER A 68 12.06 -1.05 -6.02
C SER A 68 12.10 0.28 -6.77
N ALA A 69 10.94 0.79 -7.16
CA ALA A 69 10.89 2.05 -7.90
C ALA A 69 11.32 3.23 -7.03
N LEU A 70 10.92 3.26 -5.77
CA LEU A 70 11.35 4.32 -4.85
C LEU A 70 12.85 4.29 -4.62
N GLU A 71 13.42 3.10 -4.46
CA GLU A 71 14.86 2.98 -4.30
C GLU A 71 15.61 3.47 -5.53
N ARG A 72 15.08 3.19 -6.72
CA ARG A 72 15.68 3.72 -7.95
C ARG A 72 15.56 5.25 -8.02
N ALA A 73 14.54 5.81 -7.39
CA ALA A 73 14.40 7.26 -7.32
C ALA A 73 15.22 7.87 -6.19
N GLY A 74 16.01 7.07 -5.49
CA GLY A 74 16.91 7.56 -4.45
C GLY A 74 16.27 7.73 -3.09
N VAL A 75 15.11 7.13 -2.85
CA VAL A 75 14.40 7.28 -1.58
C VAL A 75 14.47 5.99 -0.79
N PRO A 76 15.00 6.04 0.43
CA PRO A 76 15.02 4.83 1.26
C PRO A 76 13.62 4.49 1.73
N CYS A 77 13.27 3.22 1.64
CA CYS A 77 11.94 2.77 2.06
C CYS A 77 12.00 1.34 2.58
N VAL A 78 11.02 1.01 3.40
CA VAL A 78 10.91 -0.30 4.04
C VAL A 78 9.49 -0.81 3.79
N VAL A 79 9.37 -2.08 3.42
CA VAL A 79 8.07 -2.73 3.34
C VAL A 79 7.84 -3.51 4.63
N GLN A 80 6.72 -3.27 5.28
CA GLN A 80 6.29 -4.07 6.42
C GLN A 80 5.01 -4.80 6.07
N SER A 81 4.94 -6.08 6.42
CA SER A 81 3.80 -6.92 6.08
C SER A 81 3.03 -7.32 7.31
N ALA A 82 1.71 -7.26 7.22
CA ALA A 82 0.84 -7.73 8.29
C ALA A 82 0.78 -9.26 8.35
N ILE A 83 1.17 -9.93 7.26
CA ILE A 83 1.32 -11.38 7.25
C ILE A 83 2.81 -11.67 7.35
N GLU A 84 3.18 -12.57 8.26
CA GLU A 84 4.59 -12.88 8.46
C GLU A 84 5.17 -13.56 7.22
N MET A 85 6.19 -12.95 6.65
CA MET A 85 6.89 -13.48 5.48
C MET A 85 8.32 -12.93 5.47
N LYS A 86 9.09 -13.30 6.45
CA LYS A 86 10.37 -12.65 6.76
C LYS A 86 11.38 -12.63 5.63
N ASN A 87 11.30 -13.59 4.70
CA ASN A 87 12.23 -13.61 3.57
C ASN A 87 11.93 -12.52 2.54
N VAL A 88 10.77 -11.90 2.61
CA VAL A 88 10.29 -10.97 1.60
C VAL A 88 10.14 -9.57 2.16
N ALA A 89 9.59 -9.45 3.36
CA ALA A 89 9.30 -8.17 3.97
C ALA A 89 9.36 -8.30 5.48
N GLU A 90 9.66 -7.18 6.13
CA GLU A 90 9.69 -7.16 7.59
C GLU A 90 8.26 -7.30 8.12
N SER A 91 8.12 -7.96 9.26
CA SER A 91 6.81 -8.04 9.90
C SER A 91 6.41 -6.66 10.43
N PHE A 92 5.14 -6.33 10.33
CA PHE A 92 4.66 -5.04 10.81
C PHE A 92 4.86 -4.92 12.32
N ILE A 93 5.54 -3.88 12.73
CA ILE A 93 5.69 -3.50 14.13
C ILE A 93 5.54 -1.99 14.18
N ARG A 94 4.52 -1.53 14.90
CA ARG A 94 4.17 -0.11 14.93
C ARG A 94 5.34 0.79 15.33
N LEU A 95 6.07 0.42 16.37
CA LEU A 95 7.16 1.27 16.85
C LEU A 95 8.30 1.33 15.86
N LYS A 96 8.56 0.24 15.14
CA LYS A 96 9.56 0.27 14.09
C LYS A 96 9.14 1.15 12.93
N ALA A 97 7.86 1.08 12.55
CA ALA A 97 7.35 1.93 11.48
C ALA A 97 7.54 3.40 11.83
N ARG A 98 7.20 3.77 13.06
CA ARG A 98 7.37 5.16 13.50
C ARG A 98 8.85 5.57 13.50
N SER A 99 9.72 4.67 13.93
CA SER A 99 11.16 4.95 13.93
C SER A 99 11.68 5.16 12.51
N TYR A 100 11.24 4.35 11.56
CA TYR A 100 11.64 4.54 10.18
C TYR A 100 11.18 5.90 9.64
N LEU A 101 9.95 6.27 9.93
CA LEU A 101 9.43 7.57 9.48
C LEU A 101 10.24 8.72 10.10
N ASP A 102 10.61 8.60 11.36
CA ASP A 102 11.41 9.62 12.03
C ASP A 102 12.83 9.68 11.48
N ASN A 103 13.28 8.64 10.82
CA ASN A 103 14.60 8.59 10.20
C ASN A 103 14.54 8.78 8.69
N ASN A 104 13.52 9.46 8.23
CA ASN A 104 13.36 9.85 6.82
C ASN A 104 13.26 8.69 5.86
N LYS A 105 12.68 7.58 6.30
CA LYS A 105 12.37 6.48 5.40
C LYS A 105 10.88 6.42 5.15
N ILE A 106 10.50 6.06 3.95
CA ILE A 106 9.11 5.78 3.63
C ILE A 106 8.80 4.37 4.09
N VAL A 107 7.62 4.17 4.67
CA VAL A 107 7.19 2.82 5.06
C VAL A 107 6.00 2.44 4.18
N ILE A 108 6.09 1.27 3.56
CA ILE A 108 5.02 0.73 2.74
C ILE A 108 4.40 -0.42 3.53
N PHE A 109 3.09 -0.31 3.80
CA PHE A 109 2.37 -1.32 4.57
C PHE A 109 1.68 -2.28 3.61
N ALA A 110 2.03 -3.56 3.68
CA ALA A 110 1.53 -4.59 2.79
C ALA A 110 0.68 -5.59 3.55
N ALA A 111 -0.09 -6.37 2.82
CA ALA A 111 -0.95 -7.44 3.34
C ALA A 111 -2.11 -6.93 4.18
N GLY A 112 -2.55 -5.71 3.94
CA GLY A 112 -3.72 -5.16 4.61
C GLY A 112 -3.60 -5.20 6.11
N THR A 113 -4.65 -5.68 6.79
CA THR A 113 -4.62 -5.86 8.24
C THR A 113 -4.11 -7.26 8.62
N GLY A 114 -3.85 -8.11 7.64
CA GLY A 114 -3.52 -9.50 7.89
C GLY A 114 -4.75 -10.37 8.12
N ASN A 115 -5.93 -9.79 8.10
CA ASN A 115 -7.20 -10.48 8.35
C ASN A 115 -8.14 -10.27 7.17
N PRO A 116 -8.93 -11.28 6.83
CA PRO A 116 -9.91 -11.11 5.74
C PRO A 116 -11.03 -10.18 6.13
N PHE A 117 -11.84 -9.79 5.15
CA PHE A 117 -13.04 -8.96 5.33
C PHE A 117 -12.77 -7.49 5.63
N PHE A 118 -11.53 -7.02 5.44
CA PHE A 118 -11.23 -5.60 5.60
C PHE A 118 -10.82 -4.99 4.27
N SER A 119 -11.23 -3.75 4.04
CA SER A 119 -10.90 -3.05 2.81
C SER A 119 -9.56 -2.34 2.92
N THR A 120 -9.03 -1.92 1.78
CA THR A 120 -7.81 -1.11 1.75
C THR A 120 -8.01 0.21 2.49
N ASP A 121 -9.21 0.80 2.35
CA ASP A 121 -9.50 2.05 3.05
C ASP A 121 -9.47 1.87 4.56
N THR A 122 -10.02 0.76 5.05
CA THR A 122 -9.98 0.45 6.48
C THR A 122 -8.54 0.26 6.95
N THR A 123 -7.73 -0.43 6.15
CA THR A 123 -6.32 -0.63 6.47
C THR A 123 -5.60 0.71 6.55
N ALA A 124 -5.85 1.60 5.60
CA ALA A 124 -5.20 2.90 5.59
C ALA A 124 -5.54 3.70 6.85
N ALA A 125 -6.81 3.67 7.25
CA ALA A 125 -7.24 4.37 8.46
C ALA A 125 -6.55 3.80 9.70
N LEU A 126 -6.45 2.46 9.78
CA LEU A 126 -5.81 1.81 10.91
C LEU A 126 -4.32 2.16 10.99
N ARG A 127 -3.62 2.04 9.87
CA ARG A 127 -2.19 2.34 9.87
C ARG A 127 -1.93 3.81 10.16
N ALA A 128 -2.76 4.70 9.62
CA ALA A 128 -2.63 6.13 9.91
C ALA A 128 -2.74 6.42 11.39
N SER A 129 -3.69 5.77 12.05
CA SER A 129 -3.86 5.93 13.49
C SER A 129 -2.63 5.40 14.24
N GLU A 130 -2.11 4.26 13.81
CA GLU A 130 -0.98 3.62 14.49
C GLU A 130 0.30 4.42 14.38
N ILE A 131 0.50 5.14 13.28
CA ILE A 131 1.70 5.95 13.09
C ILE A 131 1.49 7.42 13.44
N ASN A 132 0.31 7.77 13.95
CA ASN A 132 -0.05 9.15 14.29
C ASN A 132 0.04 10.09 13.09
N ALA A 133 -0.48 9.67 11.95
CA ALA A 133 -0.48 10.49 10.76
C ALA A 133 -1.42 11.68 10.95
N GLU A 134 -1.01 12.83 10.46
CA GLU A 134 -1.83 14.03 10.53
C GLU A 134 -2.89 14.05 9.43
N VAL A 135 -2.60 13.39 8.30
CA VAL A 135 -3.49 13.42 7.14
C VAL A 135 -3.54 12.03 6.53
N VAL A 136 -4.72 11.60 6.12
CA VAL A 136 -4.90 10.38 5.35
C VAL A 136 -5.41 10.81 3.98
N MET A 137 -4.71 10.38 2.93
CA MET A 137 -5.10 10.71 1.57
C MET A 137 -5.34 9.44 0.78
N LYS A 138 -6.31 9.50 -0.11
CA LYS A 138 -6.59 8.40 -1.00
C LYS A 138 -6.23 8.81 -2.40
N ALA A 139 -5.27 8.11 -2.99
CA ALA A 139 -4.92 8.35 -4.37
C ALA A 139 -5.84 7.51 -5.25
N THR A 140 -6.52 8.16 -6.17
CA THR A 140 -7.42 7.45 -7.07
C THR A 140 -7.05 7.77 -8.50
N SER A 141 -7.43 6.88 -9.39
CA SER A 141 -7.21 7.12 -10.81
C SER A 141 -8.46 7.74 -11.45
N CYS A 142 -9.32 8.34 -10.66
CA CYS A 142 -10.59 8.83 -11.14
C CYS A 142 -10.48 10.14 -11.87
N LEU A 143 -9.57 10.24 -12.78
CA LEU A 143 -9.48 11.41 -13.62
C LEU A 143 -10.69 11.56 -14.51
N LEU A 144 -11.41 10.46 -14.67
CA LEU A 144 -12.59 10.49 -15.49
C LEU A 144 -13.78 11.16 -14.81
N TYR A 145 -13.72 11.31 -13.51
CA TYR A 145 -14.77 11.94 -12.84
C TYR A 145 -14.53 13.38 -12.76
N THR A 146 -15.50 14.11 -13.10
CA THR A 146 -15.47 15.50 -12.80
C THR A 146 -16.47 15.75 -11.73
N SER A 147 -16.77 14.78 -10.98
CA SER A 147 -17.77 14.91 -9.98
C SER A 147 -17.35 15.93 -8.97
N PRO A 148 -18.17 16.89 -8.75
CA PRO A 148 -17.90 17.88 -7.74
C PRO A 148 -18.19 17.36 -6.39
N SER A 149 -18.12 16.15 -6.19
CA SER A 149 -18.49 15.60 -5.01
C SER A 149 -17.86 16.23 -3.89
N PRO A 150 -18.54 16.77 -3.12
CA PRO A 150 -18.03 17.40 -2.00
C PRO A 150 -17.81 16.37 -1.02
N ARG A 151 -17.61 16.34 -0.43
CA ARG A 151 -17.59 15.53 0.51
C ARG A 151 -16.75 15.60 1.07
#